data_29597b992610d49d7ac6c053b41b1ce7
#
_entry.id   29597b992610d49d7ac6c053b41b1ce7
#
_cell.length_a   1.000
_cell.length_b   1.000
_cell.length_c   1.000
_cell.angle_alpha   90.00
_cell.angle_beta   90.00
_cell.angle_gamma   90.00
#
_symmetry.space_group_name_H-M   'P 1'
#
loop_
_entity.id
_entity.type
_entity.pdbx_description
1 polymer ?
#
loop_
_entity_poly.entity_id
_entity_poly.type
_entity_poly.pdbx_seq_one_letter_code
_entity_poly.pdbx_strand_id
1 'polypeptide(L)'
;MATNVINKYSYDRNSVKAGILHFGVGNFHRAHLEYMTSHLLEDPTQRSWGICGAMILPGDERLYKALKEQNGEYTLTVCGRDGKNEVYRLGALVELYWGIEQKEAILDKIADPDIRIITLTITEGGYNISRQTGEFMLDNAQVAHDLANPVNPLTAFGYVAEGLRRRKASGAGPITILSCDNLQHNGNTARRAFMSFVEAQDQELAAWMEENVTFPNSMVDRITPATRPEDVERLNKENGTDDKAPVYCEDFIQWVVEDNFAAGRPAWETVGAQMTDDVTAFENMKLSLLNASHTLLSYPSFLYGYRKVDAAMHDERIAKFVRQFMDIDITPYVPAPKDTDLELYKQTLCERFGNRTVSDQVARLCFDGASKFPVYVMPNLEKMIGDDKELIRVAYLFAAYRHYLKYHTDDNGEQFEVADPWLTVDDHKLIDSDEPLDFLALSPFRSTDLRAAHNFTQPYLRMVESIKSKGAMKTLEEIL
;
A
#
# COMPACT_ATOMS: atom_id res chain seq x y z
N MET A 1 -0.89 26.10 -23.74
CA MET A 1 -1.84 25.86 -22.64
C MET A 1 -1.38 26.72 -21.47
N ALA A 2 -2.27 27.25 -20.66
CA ALA A 2 -1.87 27.93 -19.42
C ALA A 2 -1.24 26.89 -18.48
N THR A 3 -0.16 27.26 -17.81
CA THR A 3 0.47 26.41 -16.78
C THR A 3 -0.38 26.38 -15.52
N ASN A 4 -0.34 25.28 -14.79
CA ASN A 4 -1.03 25.15 -13.50
C ASN A 4 -0.49 26.17 -12.47
N VAL A 5 -1.35 26.64 -11.59
CA VAL A 5 -0.94 27.47 -10.47
C VAL A 5 -0.34 26.54 -9.38
N ILE A 6 0.86 26.90 -8.90
CA ILE A 6 1.53 26.12 -7.85
C ILE A 6 1.23 26.74 -6.48
N ASN A 7 0.57 25.98 -5.62
CA ASN A 7 0.38 26.32 -4.21
C ASN A 7 1.69 26.07 -3.46
N LYS A 8 2.33 27.13 -2.97
CA LYS A 8 3.57 27.04 -2.20
C LYS A 8 3.24 27.15 -0.72
N TYR A 9 3.98 26.41 0.11
CA TYR A 9 3.96 26.62 1.55
C TYR A 9 4.45 28.04 1.90
N SER A 10 3.98 28.57 3.05
CA SER A 10 4.28 29.94 3.49
C SER A 10 5.33 30.03 4.60
N TYR A 11 5.64 28.89 5.25
CA TYR A 11 6.59 28.86 6.37
C TYR A 11 8.06 29.00 5.93
N ASP A 12 8.88 29.60 6.80
CA ASP A 12 10.34 29.58 6.64
C ASP A 12 10.87 28.18 7.02
N ARG A 13 11.37 27.43 6.03
CA ARG A 13 11.93 26.09 6.23
C ARG A 13 13.13 26.07 7.17
N ASN A 14 13.89 27.17 7.28
CA ASN A 14 15.01 27.25 8.23
C ASN A 14 14.52 27.24 9.68
N SER A 15 13.26 27.55 9.94
CA SER A 15 12.65 27.46 11.26
C SER A 15 12.11 26.07 11.60
N VAL A 16 12.09 25.15 10.65
CA VAL A 16 11.57 23.80 10.81
C VAL A 16 12.68 22.87 11.29
N LYS A 17 12.43 22.14 12.35
CA LYS A 17 13.30 21.06 12.84
C LYS A 17 12.74 19.70 12.51
N ALA A 18 13.61 18.74 12.24
CA ALA A 18 13.19 17.35 12.06
C ALA A 18 12.74 16.74 13.39
N GLY A 19 11.49 16.31 13.47
CA GLY A 19 10.90 15.54 14.58
C GLY A 19 10.54 14.12 14.17
N ILE A 20 10.58 13.86 12.88
CA ILE A 20 10.25 12.58 12.24
C ILE A 20 11.45 12.12 11.42
N LEU A 21 11.88 10.86 11.62
CA LEU A 21 12.80 10.17 10.72
C LEU A 21 12.02 9.21 9.87
N HIS A 22 12.11 9.31 8.53
CA HIS A 22 11.36 8.47 7.62
C HIS A 22 12.26 7.54 6.80
N PHE A 23 12.01 6.23 6.86
CA PHE A 23 12.64 5.24 5.98
C PHE A 23 11.77 4.96 4.76
N GLY A 24 12.34 5.10 3.57
CA GLY A 24 11.66 4.81 2.31
C GLY A 24 11.02 6.03 1.65
N VAL A 25 11.80 7.07 1.34
CA VAL A 25 11.33 8.31 0.67
C VAL A 25 10.92 8.02 -0.76
N GLY A 26 9.79 7.32 -0.93
CA GLY A 26 9.21 6.95 -2.21
C GLY A 26 8.07 7.88 -2.65
N ASN A 27 7.39 7.51 -3.75
CA ASN A 27 6.26 8.30 -4.25
C ASN A 27 5.10 8.36 -3.26
N PHE A 28 4.76 7.21 -2.62
CA PHE A 28 3.66 7.16 -1.67
C PHE A 28 3.91 8.06 -0.45
N HIS A 29 5.09 7.96 0.19
CA HIS A 29 5.46 8.85 1.27
C HIS A 29 5.30 10.33 0.91
N ARG A 30 5.85 10.72 -0.24
CA ARG A 30 5.85 12.10 -0.74
C ARG A 30 4.45 12.62 -1.09
N ALA A 31 3.53 11.72 -1.48
CA ALA A 31 2.16 12.06 -1.79
C ALA A 31 1.20 11.93 -0.60
N HIS A 32 1.61 11.34 0.52
CA HIS A 32 0.74 11.03 1.65
C HIS A 32 1.23 11.71 2.95
N LEU A 33 2.14 11.08 3.70
CA LEU A 33 2.62 11.60 4.99
C LEU A 33 3.26 12.98 4.83
N GLU A 34 4.13 13.16 3.84
CA GLU A 34 4.83 14.43 3.62
C GLU A 34 3.86 15.53 3.15
N TYR A 35 2.86 15.19 2.34
CA TYR A 35 1.79 16.12 1.98
C TYR A 35 1.06 16.65 3.23
N MET A 36 0.59 15.77 4.12
CA MET A 36 -0.08 16.17 5.36
C MET A 36 0.84 16.96 6.28
N THR A 37 2.09 16.50 6.45
CA THR A 37 3.05 17.19 7.31
C THR A 37 3.42 18.56 6.77
N SER A 38 3.56 18.73 5.45
CA SER A 38 3.83 20.04 4.85
C SER A 38 2.70 21.04 5.11
N HIS A 39 1.44 20.61 5.08
CA HIS A 39 0.31 21.46 5.44
C HIS A 39 0.28 21.76 6.96
N LEU A 40 0.64 20.79 7.78
CA LEU A 40 0.71 20.97 9.24
C LEU A 40 1.74 22.04 9.66
N LEU A 41 2.88 22.12 8.97
CA LEU A 41 3.95 23.07 9.26
C LEU A 41 3.57 24.54 9.01
N GLU A 42 2.42 24.81 8.36
CA GLU A 42 1.85 26.16 8.31
C GLU A 42 1.51 26.69 9.71
N ASP A 43 1.17 25.81 10.66
CA ASP A 43 1.06 26.16 12.07
C ASP A 43 2.46 26.29 12.70
N PRO A 44 2.83 27.50 13.18
CA PRO A 44 4.14 27.74 13.83
C PRO A 44 4.41 26.80 15.02
N THR A 45 3.39 26.33 15.71
CA THR A 45 3.53 25.43 16.88
C THR A 45 3.95 24.02 16.48
N GLN A 46 3.81 23.66 15.21
CA GLN A 46 4.10 22.33 14.66
C GLN A 46 5.47 22.25 13.97
N ARG A 47 6.25 23.32 13.93
CA ARG A 47 7.54 23.40 13.20
C ARG A 47 8.67 22.53 13.78
N SER A 48 8.45 21.86 14.88
CA SER A 48 9.35 20.82 15.40
C SER A 48 9.05 19.41 14.84
N TRP A 49 8.21 19.30 13.81
CA TRP A 49 7.76 18.04 13.21
C TRP A 49 8.14 17.91 11.73
N GLY A 50 9.16 18.62 11.27
CA GLY A 50 9.73 18.38 9.94
C GLY A 50 10.24 16.95 9.78
N ILE A 51 10.49 16.55 8.55
CA ILE A 51 10.89 15.19 8.19
C ILE A 51 12.38 15.16 7.83
N CYS A 52 13.10 14.20 8.41
CA CYS A 52 14.40 13.75 7.97
C CYS A 52 14.21 12.45 7.19
N GLY A 53 14.55 12.42 5.91
CA GLY A 53 14.46 11.21 5.08
C GLY A 53 15.71 10.35 5.18
N ALA A 54 15.54 9.04 5.34
CA ALA A 54 16.60 8.02 5.31
C ALA A 54 16.36 7.08 4.13
N MET A 55 17.26 7.11 3.16
CA MET A 55 17.29 6.25 1.98
C MET A 55 18.44 5.27 2.13
N ILE A 56 18.18 3.97 2.22
CA ILE A 56 19.20 2.98 2.59
C ILE A 56 19.55 1.98 1.49
N LEU A 57 18.80 1.98 0.39
CA LEU A 57 19.02 1.03 -0.70
C LEU A 57 19.95 1.61 -1.78
N PRO A 58 20.78 0.79 -2.44
CA PRO A 58 21.57 1.24 -3.59
C PRO A 58 20.72 1.86 -4.71
N GLY A 59 19.50 1.33 -4.94
CA GLY A 59 18.57 1.83 -5.96
C GLY A 59 18.01 3.23 -5.69
N ASP A 60 18.20 3.76 -4.49
CA ASP A 60 17.71 5.09 -4.10
C ASP A 60 18.57 6.25 -4.64
N GLU A 61 19.77 5.97 -5.15
CA GLU A 61 20.76 6.96 -5.53
C GLU A 61 20.20 8.08 -6.43
N ARG A 62 19.47 7.70 -7.48
CA ARG A 62 18.90 8.66 -8.44
C ARG A 62 17.93 9.63 -7.77
N LEU A 63 17.01 9.09 -6.96
CA LEU A 63 16.00 9.90 -6.27
C LEU A 63 16.64 10.75 -5.17
N TYR A 64 17.59 10.18 -4.43
CA TYR A 64 18.37 10.92 -3.43
C TYR A 64 19.05 12.14 -4.04
N LYS A 65 19.79 11.95 -5.15
CA LYS A 65 20.49 13.06 -5.84
C LYS A 65 19.50 14.13 -6.31
N ALA A 66 18.40 13.73 -6.93
CA ALA A 66 17.37 14.65 -7.40
C ALA A 66 16.77 15.48 -6.27
N LEU A 67 16.37 14.85 -5.17
CA LEU A 67 15.82 15.57 -4.00
C LEU A 67 16.88 16.42 -3.29
N LYS A 68 18.13 15.93 -3.21
CA LYS A 68 19.23 16.66 -2.59
C LYS A 68 19.56 17.95 -3.36
N GLU A 69 19.62 17.89 -4.69
CA GLU A 69 19.81 19.05 -5.56
C GLU A 69 18.71 20.10 -5.38
N GLN A 70 17.50 19.67 -5.10
CA GLN A 70 16.32 20.52 -4.87
C GLN A 70 16.11 20.88 -3.39
N ASN A 71 17.08 20.60 -2.53
CA ASN A 71 17.01 20.86 -1.10
C ASN A 71 15.80 20.17 -0.42
N GLY A 72 15.41 18.98 -0.87
CA GLY A 72 14.25 18.20 -0.37
C GLY A 72 12.89 18.69 -0.86
N GLU A 73 12.82 19.76 -1.65
CA GLU A 73 11.55 20.24 -2.23
C GLU A 73 11.21 19.52 -3.53
N TYR A 74 9.91 19.36 -3.78
CA TYR A 74 9.39 18.81 -5.03
C TYR A 74 7.94 19.26 -5.25
N THR A 75 7.41 19.01 -6.44
CA THR A 75 6.01 19.29 -6.77
C THR A 75 5.17 18.00 -6.67
N LEU A 76 4.00 18.13 -6.04
CA LEU A 76 2.95 17.13 -6.03
C LEU A 76 1.76 17.63 -6.85
N THR A 77 1.38 16.87 -7.88
CA THR A 77 0.16 17.12 -8.64
C THR A 77 -0.95 16.20 -8.13
N VAL A 78 -1.96 16.79 -7.52
CA VAL A 78 -3.18 16.12 -7.07
C VAL A 78 -4.18 16.14 -8.23
N CYS A 79 -4.47 14.97 -8.77
CA CYS A 79 -5.30 14.78 -9.96
C CYS A 79 -6.77 14.67 -9.58
N GLY A 80 -7.55 15.72 -9.78
CA GLY A 80 -8.96 15.76 -9.44
C GLY A 80 -9.83 14.87 -10.34
N ARG A 81 -10.82 14.21 -9.74
CA ARG A 81 -11.83 13.41 -10.45
C ARG A 81 -12.69 14.25 -11.40
N ASP A 82 -12.78 15.55 -11.15
CA ASP A 82 -13.45 16.54 -12.03
C ASP A 82 -12.56 17.01 -13.20
N GLY A 83 -11.36 16.44 -13.34
CA GLY A 83 -10.38 16.79 -14.37
C GLY A 83 -9.56 18.05 -14.06
N LYS A 84 -9.70 18.66 -12.87
CA LYS A 84 -8.86 19.77 -12.44
C LYS A 84 -7.76 19.27 -11.54
N ASN A 85 -6.54 19.71 -11.82
CA ASN A 85 -5.38 19.36 -11.03
C ASN A 85 -5.04 20.50 -10.06
N GLU A 86 -4.70 20.14 -8.83
CA GLU A 86 -4.07 21.04 -7.88
C GLU A 86 -2.60 20.69 -7.77
N VAL A 87 -1.74 21.70 -7.78
CA VAL A 87 -0.29 21.50 -7.71
C VAL A 87 0.25 22.14 -6.45
N TYR A 88 1.02 21.39 -5.69
CA TYR A 88 1.65 21.84 -4.46
C TYR A 88 3.15 21.76 -4.57
N ARG A 89 3.87 22.76 -4.04
CA ARG A 89 5.28 22.64 -3.72
C ARG A 89 5.41 22.30 -2.25
N LEU A 90 5.97 21.13 -1.97
CA LEU A 90 6.08 20.58 -0.62
C LEU A 90 7.48 20.82 -0.06
N GLY A 91 7.58 21.06 1.25
CA GLY A 91 8.81 21.46 1.91
C GLY A 91 9.03 20.84 3.29
N ALA A 92 8.25 19.81 3.67
CA ALA A 92 8.41 19.18 4.99
C ALA A 92 9.66 18.31 5.11
N LEU A 93 10.25 17.85 3.99
CA LEU A 93 11.51 17.11 3.95
C LEU A 93 12.69 18.08 4.10
N VAL A 94 13.07 18.35 5.35
CA VAL A 94 14.10 19.36 5.69
C VAL A 94 15.52 18.79 5.75
N GLU A 95 15.66 17.49 5.98
CA GLU A 95 16.92 16.75 5.96
C GLU A 95 16.78 15.47 5.13
N LEU A 96 17.85 15.05 4.45
CA LEU A 96 17.84 13.84 3.64
C LEU A 96 19.24 13.22 3.63
N TYR A 97 19.31 11.94 3.97
CA TYR A 97 20.54 11.15 4.00
C TYR A 97 20.42 9.87 3.16
N TRP A 98 21.52 9.50 2.49
CA TRP A 98 21.64 8.22 1.82
C TRP A 98 22.62 7.32 2.58
N GLY A 99 22.12 6.21 3.10
CA GLY A 99 22.85 5.33 4.01
C GLY A 99 24.12 4.71 3.43
N ILE A 100 24.25 4.62 2.11
CA ILE A 100 25.48 4.15 1.46
C ILE A 100 26.64 5.12 1.69
N GLU A 101 26.39 6.44 1.75
CA GLU A 101 27.41 7.44 1.95
C GLU A 101 27.38 8.06 3.36
N GLN A 102 26.22 8.10 4.01
CA GLN A 102 25.95 8.89 5.22
C GLN A 102 25.33 8.06 6.34
N LYS A 103 25.78 6.79 6.49
CA LYS A 103 25.27 5.85 7.49
C LYS A 103 25.26 6.43 8.91
N GLU A 104 26.38 7.00 9.34
CA GLU A 104 26.51 7.57 10.68
C GLU A 104 25.49 8.70 10.93
N ALA A 105 25.21 9.54 9.93
CA ALA A 105 24.23 10.60 10.06
C ALA A 105 22.81 10.05 10.33
N ILE A 106 22.43 8.93 9.71
CA ILE A 106 21.14 8.27 9.98
C ILE A 106 21.13 7.69 11.40
N LEU A 107 22.21 7.02 11.82
CA LEU A 107 22.33 6.44 13.15
C LEU A 107 22.26 7.52 14.24
N ASP A 108 22.95 8.64 14.04
CA ASP A 108 22.92 9.77 14.95
C ASP A 108 21.54 10.43 15.01
N LYS A 109 20.80 10.47 13.89
CA LYS A 109 19.42 10.97 13.89
C LYS A 109 18.47 10.10 14.69
N ILE A 110 18.61 8.78 14.68
CA ILE A 110 17.79 7.91 15.55
C ILE A 110 18.09 8.18 17.02
N ALA A 111 19.35 8.50 17.36
CA ALA A 111 19.79 8.82 18.70
C ALA A 111 19.47 10.28 19.13
N ASP A 112 19.08 11.14 18.20
CA ASP A 112 18.74 12.54 18.45
C ASP A 112 17.42 12.65 19.24
N PRO A 113 17.40 13.33 20.42
CA PRO A 113 16.18 13.50 21.21
C PRO A 113 15.09 14.32 20.52
N ASP A 114 15.42 15.14 19.51
CA ASP A 114 14.43 15.89 18.73
C ASP A 114 13.63 14.96 17.81
N ILE A 115 14.18 13.80 17.40
CA ILE A 115 13.45 12.76 16.67
C ILE A 115 12.59 11.95 17.65
N ARG A 116 11.29 12.02 17.50
CA ARG A 116 10.31 11.37 18.39
C ARG A 116 9.49 10.29 17.70
N ILE A 117 9.52 10.26 16.36
CA ILE A 117 8.82 9.27 15.56
C ILE A 117 9.74 8.78 14.43
N ILE A 118 9.83 7.47 14.25
CA ILE A 118 10.36 6.83 13.05
C ILE A 118 9.17 6.35 12.23
N THR A 119 9.06 6.79 10.98
CA THR A 119 7.99 6.34 10.07
C THR A 119 8.56 5.47 8.96
N LEU A 120 7.78 4.50 8.48
CA LEU A 120 8.22 3.49 7.52
C LEU A 120 7.29 3.44 6.31
N THR A 121 7.87 3.48 5.10
CA THR A 121 7.27 2.97 3.85
C THR A 121 8.32 2.11 3.14
N ILE A 122 8.53 0.92 3.68
CA ILE A 122 9.57 -0.04 3.26
C ILE A 122 9.00 -1.21 2.44
N THR A 123 7.75 -1.13 2.08
CA THR A 123 6.92 -2.13 1.40
C THR A 123 6.64 -3.38 2.25
N GLU A 124 5.65 -4.18 1.84
CA GLU A 124 5.23 -5.38 2.58
C GLU A 124 6.38 -6.39 2.74
N GLY A 125 7.22 -6.54 1.69
CA GLY A 125 8.39 -7.41 1.72
C GLY A 125 9.51 -6.92 2.63
N GLY A 126 9.57 -5.62 2.90
CA GLY A 126 10.59 -4.98 3.73
C GLY A 126 10.53 -5.38 5.21
N TYR A 127 9.38 -5.90 5.67
CA TYR A 127 9.24 -6.39 7.05
C TYR A 127 9.84 -7.78 7.27
N ASN A 128 10.26 -8.45 6.21
CA ASN A 128 10.98 -9.75 6.27
C ASN A 128 10.24 -10.83 7.08
N ILE A 129 8.91 -10.82 7.02
CA ILE A 129 8.04 -11.82 7.66
C ILE A 129 7.75 -12.95 6.66
N SER A 130 8.00 -14.19 7.07
CA SER A 130 7.64 -15.38 6.29
C SER A 130 6.12 -15.47 6.12
N ARG A 131 5.65 -15.56 4.89
CA ARG A 131 4.21 -15.77 4.62
C ARG A 131 3.69 -17.15 5.02
N GLN A 132 4.59 -18.13 5.13
CA GLN A 132 4.24 -19.49 5.51
C GLN A 132 4.08 -19.65 7.02
N THR A 133 5.00 -19.06 7.80
CA THR A 133 5.03 -19.22 9.26
C THR A 133 4.52 -17.99 10.01
N GLY A 134 4.48 -16.82 9.38
CA GLY A 134 4.18 -15.54 10.03
C GLY A 134 5.34 -15.06 10.93
N GLU A 135 6.50 -15.70 10.88
CA GLU A 135 7.65 -15.37 11.70
C GLU A 135 8.66 -14.50 10.95
N PHE A 136 9.48 -13.76 11.68
CA PHE A 136 10.59 -12.98 11.13
C PHE A 136 11.71 -13.91 10.68
N MET A 137 12.23 -13.70 9.47
CA MET A 137 13.26 -14.55 8.85
C MET A 137 14.67 -14.10 9.26
N LEU A 138 15.23 -14.75 10.26
CA LEU A 138 16.60 -14.46 10.74
C LEU A 138 17.70 -14.94 9.78
N ASP A 139 17.39 -15.85 8.89
CA ASP A 139 18.30 -16.43 7.89
C ASP A 139 18.39 -15.64 6.58
N ASN A 140 17.62 -14.57 6.43
CA ASN A 140 17.79 -13.62 5.34
C ASN A 140 19.24 -13.07 5.35
N ALA A 141 19.93 -13.10 4.22
CA ALA A 141 21.35 -12.77 4.14
C ALA A 141 21.72 -11.38 4.69
N GLN A 142 20.88 -10.35 4.43
CA GLN A 142 21.12 -9.00 4.93
C GLN A 142 20.82 -8.89 6.43
N VAL A 143 19.79 -9.57 6.91
CA VAL A 143 19.46 -9.66 8.34
C VAL A 143 20.57 -10.36 9.10
N ALA A 144 21.05 -11.53 8.61
CA ALA A 144 22.15 -12.25 9.20
C ALA A 144 23.45 -11.42 9.23
N HIS A 145 23.69 -10.62 8.18
CA HIS A 145 24.81 -9.67 8.17
C HIS A 145 24.69 -8.67 9.32
N ASP A 146 23.51 -8.04 9.49
CA ASP A 146 23.29 -7.00 10.49
C ASP A 146 23.33 -7.55 11.93
N LEU A 147 22.87 -8.79 12.13
CA LEU A 147 23.02 -9.48 13.41
C LEU A 147 24.49 -9.66 13.80
N ALA A 148 25.34 -9.97 12.82
CA ALA A 148 26.78 -10.18 13.03
C ALA A 148 27.59 -8.86 13.06
N ASN A 149 27.04 -7.77 12.47
CA ASN A 149 27.74 -6.48 12.30
C ASN A 149 26.88 -5.30 12.78
N PRO A 150 26.57 -5.19 14.08
CA PRO A 150 25.62 -4.22 14.61
C PRO A 150 25.90 -2.75 14.22
N VAL A 151 27.19 -2.36 14.19
CA VAL A 151 27.62 -0.98 13.87
C VAL A 151 27.70 -0.69 12.36
N ASN A 152 27.44 -1.68 11.51
CA ASN A 152 27.50 -1.53 10.05
C ASN A 152 26.23 -2.06 9.37
N PRO A 153 25.06 -1.51 9.71
CA PRO A 153 23.78 -2.03 9.22
C PRO A 153 23.57 -1.83 7.72
N LEU A 154 22.77 -2.74 7.13
CA LEU A 154 22.27 -2.69 5.75
C LEU A 154 20.75 -2.57 5.69
N THR A 155 20.04 -3.10 6.70
CA THR A 155 18.58 -3.14 6.75
C THR A 155 18.01 -2.08 7.67
N ALA A 156 16.74 -1.70 7.50
CA ALA A 156 16.05 -0.82 8.43
C ALA A 156 16.11 -1.37 9.88
N PHE A 157 16.08 -2.68 10.06
CA PHE A 157 16.19 -3.32 11.38
C PHE A 157 17.54 -3.04 12.05
N GLY A 158 18.62 -3.21 11.31
CA GLY A 158 19.96 -2.93 11.83
C GLY A 158 20.19 -1.46 12.11
N TYR A 159 19.73 -0.55 11.23
CA TYR A 159 19.79 0.90 11.47
C TYR A 159 19.03 1.29 12.74
N VAL A 160 17.79 0.82 12.87
CA VAL A 160 16.96 1.14 14.05
C VAL A 160 17.56 0.54 15.32
N ALA A 161 18.01 -0.72 15.29
CA ALA A 161 18.61 -1.36 16.46
C ALA A 161 19.85 -0.62 16.95
N GLU A 162 20.81 -0.30 16.07
CA GLU A 162 22.01 0.45 16.45
C GLU A 162 21.68 1.88 16.89
N GLY A 163 20.81 2.58 16.16
CA GLY A 163 20.37 3.93 16.55
C GLY A 163 19.67 3.95 17.91
N LEU A 164 18.82 2.95 18.22
CA LEU A 164 18.18 2.83 19.54
C LEU A 164 19.16 2.46 20.65
N ARG A 165 20.20 1.67 20.33
CA ARG A 165 21.29 1.40 21.29
C ARG A 165 22.00 2.69 21.67
N ARG A 166 22.33 3.55 20.70
CA ARG A 166 22.91 4.89 20.93
C ARG A 166 21.95 5.79 21.71
N ARG A 167 20.64 5.74 21.36
CA ARG A 167 19.58 6.50 22.03
C ARG A 167 19.42 6.11 23.50
N LYS A 168 19.40 4.81 23.79
CA LYS A 168 19.42 4.28 25.18
C LYS A 168 20.63 4.78 25.94
N ALA A 169 21.83 4.70 25.36
CA ALA A 169 23.07 5.11 25.98
C ALA A 169 23.15 6.62 26.26
N SER A 170 22.59 7.47 25.41
CA SER A 170 22.53 8.91 25.55
C SER A 170 21.41 9.42 26.48
N GLY A 171 20.43 8.55 26.79
CA GLY A 171 19.23 8.92 27.54
C GLY A 171 18.26 9.83 26.78
N ALA A 172 18.22 9.74 25.45
CA ALA A 172 17.34 10.55 24.59
C ALA A 172 15.83 10.24 24.73
N GLY A 173 15.47 9.21 25.49
CA GLY A 173 14.08 8.92 25.86
C GLY A 173 13.32 8.06 24.84
N PRO A 174 12.00 7.88 25.06
CA PRO A 174 11.16 7.01 24.28
C PRO A 174 10.97 7.48 22.83
N ILE A 175 10.47 6.60 21.97
CA ILE A 175 10.24 6.88 20.55
C ILE A 175 9.09 6.03 20.00
N THR A 176 8.43 6.47 18.96
CA THR A 176 7.40 5.71 18.26
C THR A 176 7.92 5.21 16.90
N ILE A 177 7.64 3.97 16.56
CA ILE A 177 7.85 3.42 15.20
C ILE A 177 6.48 3.23 14.56
N LEU A 178 6.20 4.03 13.52
CA LEU A 178 4.91 4.09 12.84
C LEU A 178 5.05 3.57 11.40
N SER A 179 4.49 2.38 11.15
CA SER A 179 4.37 1.88 9.79
C SER A 179 3.29 2.65 9.04
N CYS A 180 3.61 3.07 7.81
CA CYS A 180 2.68 3.65 6.84
C CYS A 180 2.60 2.78 5.57
N ASP A 181 2.91 1.49 5.70
CA ASP A 181 2.79 0.52 4.63
C ASP A 181 1.39 -0.10 4.56
N ASN A 182 1.02 -0.57 3.38
CA ASN A 182 -0.28 -1.17 3.11
C ASN A 182 -0.34 -2.63 3.59
N LEU A 183 -0.26 -2.82 4.90
CA LEU A 183 -0.35 -4.11 5.60
C LEU A 183 -1.47 -4.06 6.62
N GLN A 184 -2.18 -5.16 6.79
CA GLN A 184 -3.11 -5.30 7.90
C GLN A 184 -2.35 -5.36 9.23
N HIS A 185 -2.81 -4.57 10.23
CA HIS A 185 -2.12 -4.41 11.52
C HIS A 185 -0.62 -4.13 11.34
N ASN A 186 -0.32 -3.13 10.53
CA ASN A 186 1.05 -2.79 10.13
C ASN A 186 1.97 -2.45 11.31
N GLY A 187 1.46 -1.82 12.35
CA GLY A 187 2.19 -1.56 13.61
C GLY A 187 2.56 -2.84 14.34
N ASN A 188 1.61 -3.80 14.43
CA ASN A 188 1.88 -5.11 15.03
C ASN A 188 2.92 -5.89 14.23
N THR A 189 2.87 -5.80 12.90
CA THR A 189 3.86 -6.41 12.00
C THR A 189 5.23 -5.77 12.18
N ALA A 190 5.30 -4.43 12.25
CA ALA A 190 6.52 -3.70 12.55
C ALA A 190 7.09 -4.11 13.92
N ARG A 191 6.26 -4.12 14.97
CA ARG A 191 6.68 -4.57 16.29
C ARG A 191 7.28 -5.97 16.27
N ARG A 192 6.59 -6.94 15.64
CA ARG A 192 7.11 -8.31 15.50
C ARG A 192 8.47 -8.33 14.81
N ALA A 193 8.61 -7.63 13.69
CA ALA A 193 9.84 -7.64 12.91
C ALA A 193 11.02 -7.02 13.68
N PHE A 194 10.84 -5.79 14.21
CA PHE A 194 11.90 -5.10 14.93
C PHE A 194 12.26 -5.77 16.25
N MET A 195 11.27 -6.24 17.02
CA MET A 195 11.51 -6.95 18.27
C MET A 195 12.23 -8.29 18.04
N SER A 196 11.78 -9.10 17.07
CA SER A 196 12.45 -10.37 16.75
C SER A 196 13.92 -10.18 16.35
N PHE A 197 14.21 -9.14 15.56
CA PHE A 197 15.57 -8.79 15.19
C PHE A 197 16.41 -8.42 16.42
N VAL A 198 15.89 -7.51 17.25
CA VAL A 198 16.63 -6.99 18.41
C VAL A 198 16.79 -8.08 19.48
N GLU A 199 15.79 -8.91 19.74
CA GLU A 199 15.87 -10.04 20.66
C GLU A 199 16.97 -11.04 20.27
N ALA A 200 17.14 -11.26 18.96
CA ALA A 200 18.20 -12.13 18.44
C ALA A 200 19.61 -11.51 18.58
N GLN A 201 19.72 -10.18 18.66
CA GLN A 201 20.99 -9.46 18.70
C GLN A 201 21.38 -8.97 20.11
N ASP A 202 20.44 -8.44 20.90
CA ASP A 202 20.69 -7.69 22.14
C ASP A 202 19.45 -7.71 23.07
N GLN A 203 19.44 -8.64 24.02
CA GLN A 203 18.36 -8.84 24.97
C GLN A 203 18.12 -7.62 25.90
N GLU A 204 19.18 -6.87 26.24
CA GLU A 204 19.05 -5.67 27.05
C GLU A 204 18.39 -4.50 26.29
N LEU A 205 18.69 -4.41 25.00
CA LEU A 205 18.02 -3.44 24.13
C LEU A 205 16.56 -3.86 23.90
N ALA A 206 16.27 -5.14 23.71
CA ALA A 206 14.91 -5.65 23.57
C ALA A 206 14.05 -5.31 24.79
N ALA A 207 14.55 -5.53 26.00
CA ALA A 207 13.87 -5.16 27.24
C ALA A 207 13.62 -3.62 27.33
N TRP A 208 14.59 -2.82 26.93
CA TRP A 208 14.41 -1.36 26.88
C TRP A 208 13.37 -0.95 25.85
N MET A 209 13.33 -1.58 24.68
CA MET A 209 12.35 -1.30 23.62
C MET A 209 10.91 -1.60 24.08
N GLU A 210 10.69 -2.69 24.83
CA GLU A 210 9.36 -3.03 25.38
C GLU A 210 8.78 -1.87 26.24
N GLU A 211 9.60 -1.15 26.92
CA GLU A 211 9.20 -0.06 27.83
C GLU A 211 9.17 1.31 27.15
N ASN A 212 9.96 1.51 26.08
CA ASN A 212 10.26 2.85 25.53
C ASN A 212 9.85 3.02 24.07
N VAL A 213 9.40 1.97 23.37
CA VAL A 213 9.02 2.05 21.95
C VAL A 213 7.56 1.64 21.78
N THR A 214 6.77 2.50 21.13
CA THR A 214 5.39 2.16 20.73
C THR A 214 5.31 1.89 19.23
N PHE A 215 4.34 1.06 18.84
CA PHE A 215 4.10 0.65 17.47
C PHE A 215 2.61 0.79 17.13
N PRO A 216 2.09 2.01 16.96
CA PRO A 216 0.69 2.18 16.57
C PRO A 216 0.42 1.59 15.19
N ASN A 217 -0.76 0.99 15.02
CA ASN A 217 -1.25 0.63 13.69
C ASN A 217 -1.72 1.88 12.94
N SER A 218 -1.64 1.83 11.63
CA SER A 218 -2.23 2.86 10.78
C SER A 218 -2.85 2.27 9.51
N MET A 219 -3.90 2.90 9.01
CA MET A 219 -4.47 2.60 7.71
C MET A 219 -4.24 3.81 6.79
N VAL A 220 -3.55 3.57 5.69
CA VAL A 220 -3.20 4.56 4.67
C VAL A 220 -3.93 4.27 3.37
N ASP A 221 -4.47 5.30 2.72
CA ASP A 221 -5.15 5.16 1.42
C ASP A 221 -4.97 6.40 0.56
N ARG A 222 -4.25 6.27 -0.52
CA ARG A 222 -4.14 7.20 -1.65
C ARG A 222 -3.54 6.50 -2.84
N ILE A 223 -4.19 6.49 -3.99
CA ILE A 223 -3.60 5.96 -5.22
C ILE A 223 -2.50 6.91 -5.70
N THR A 224 -1.28 6.39 -5.69
CA THR A 224 -0.07 7.11 -6.09
C THR A 224 0.71 6.24 -7.08
N PRO A 225 0.56 6.47 -8.40
CA PRO A 225 1.27 5.70 -9.41
C PRO A 225 2.78 5.95 -9.37
N ALA A 226 3.55 5.01 -9.93
CA ALA A 226 4.98 5.24 -10.17
C ALA A 226 5.15 6.36 -11.20
N THR A 227 5.99 7.34 -10.88
CA THR A 227 6.33 8.44 -11.81
C THR A 227 7.41 7.96 -12.77
N ARG A 228 7.07 7.78 -14.03
CA ARG A 228 7.97 7.36 -15.11
C ARG A 228 8.66 8.59 -15.74
N PRO A 229 9.72 8.41 -16.53
CA PRO A 229 10.37 9.54 -17.22
C PRO A 229 9.42 10.40 -18.05
N GLU A 230 8.48 9.78 -18.77
CA GLU A 230 7.44 10.48 -19.54
C GLU A 230 6.47 11.27 -18.66
N ASP A 231 6.20 10.80 -17.43
CA ASP A 231 5.38 11.53 -16.46
C ASP A 231 6.13 12.74 -15.92
N VAL A 232 7.43 12.64 -15.68
CA VAL A 232 8.29 13.78 -15.28
C VAL A 232 8.23 14.88 -16.33
N GLU A 233 8.40 14.54 -17.61
CA GLU A 233 8.34 15.51 -18.73
C GLU A 233 6.94 16.14 -18.82
N ARG A 234 5.88 15.33 -18.73
CA ARG A 234 4.50 15.78 -18.78
C ARG A 234 4.19 16.75 -17.64
N LEU A 235 4.47 16.34 -16.39
CA LEU A 235 4.20 17.13 -15.18
C LEU A 235 4.95 18.47 -15.22
N ASN A 236 6.22 18.46 -15.58
CA ASN A 236 7.00 19.69 -15.70
C ASN A 236 6.44 20.63 -16.76
N LYS A 237 6.01 20.10 -17.91
CA LYS A 237 5.39 20.89 -18.98
C LYS A 237 4.06 21.49 -18.53
N GLU A 238 3.21 20.71 -17.87
CA GLU A 238 1.89 21.15 -17.38
C GLU A 238 2.02 22.19 -16.25
N ASN A 239 3.01 22.03 -15.38
CA ASN A 239 3.21 22.87 -14.21
C ASN A 239 4.18 24.05 -14.46
N GLY A 240 4.89 24.07 -15.59
CA GLY A 240 5.91 25.09 -15.86
C GLY A 240 7.11 25.01 -14.91
N THR A 241 7.54 23.79 -14.55
CA THR A 241 8.63 23.51 -13.62
C THR A 241 9.78 22.75 -14.28
N ASP A 242 10.92 22.67 -13.59
CA ASP A 242 12.07 21.80 -13.92
C ASP A 242 12.36 20.87 -12.71
N ASP A 243 11.33 20.24 -12.18
CA ASP A 243 11.42 19.35 -11.03
C ASP A 243 12.00 17.99 -11.46
N LYS A 244 13.06 17.53 -10.79
CA LYS A 244 13.71 16.25 -11.09
C LYS A 244 13.01 15.05 -10.44
N ALA A 245 12.11 15.30 -9.48
CA ALA A 245 11.41 14.29 -8.72
C ALA A 245 9.92 14.62 -8.49
N PRO A 246 9.17 15.09 -9.50
CA PRO A 246 7.75 15.38 -9.31
C PRO A 246 6.97 14.10 -9.00
N VAL A 247 5.87 14.24 -8.27
CA VAL A 247 4.95 13.14 -7.94
C VAL A 247 3.54 13.53 -8.36
N TYR A 248 2.71 12.55 -8.70
CA TYR A 248 1.27 12.74 -8.89
C TYR A 248 0.47 11.66 -8.18
N CYS A 249 -0.73 12.00 -7.77
CA CYS A 249 -1.64 11.12 -7.05
C CYS A 249 -3.09 11.51 -7.31
N GLU A 250 -4.03 10.69 -6.82
CA GLU A 250 -5.45 11.03 -6.82
C GLU A 250 -5.78 12.13 -5.79
N ASP A 251 -6.98 12.70 -5.91
CA ASP A 251 -7.51 13.71 -4.98
C ASP A 251 -7.99 13.13 -3.64
N PHE A 252 -8.28 11.82 -3.58
CA PHE A 252 -8.62 11.15 -2.33
C PHE A 252 -7.38 10.93 -1.47
N ILE A 253 -7.51 11.17 -0.18
CA ILE A 253 -6.52 10.81 0.83
C ILE A 253 -7.24 10.39 2.10
N GLN A 254 -6.82 9.27 2.70
CA GLN A 254 -7.23 8.86 4.03
C GLN A 254 -6.04 8.35 4.81
N TRP A 255 -5.93 8.77 6.05
CA TRP A 255 -4.96 8.28 7.01
C TRP A 255 -5.63 8.12 8.36
N VAL A 256 -5.71 6.90 8.86
CA VAL A 256 -6.23 6.57 10.19
C VAL A 256 -5.09 6.02 11.01
N VAL A 257 -4.89 6.53 12.21
CA VAL A 257 -3.72 6.22 13.06
C VAL A 257 -4.20 5.96 14.48
N GLU A 258 -3.71 4.90 15.10
CA GLU A 258 -3.90 4.67 16.53
C GLU A 258 -3.15 5.72 17.35
N ASP A 259 -3.84 6.35 18.32
CA ASP A 259 -3.24 7.42 19.15
C ASP A 259 -2.40 6.83 20.29
N ASN A 260 -1.33 6.11 19.94
CA ASN A 260 -0.42 5.44 20.87
C ASN A 260 1.04 5.87 20.60
N PHE A 261 1.40 7.08 21.02
CA PHE A 261 2.71 7.68 20.80
C PHE A 261 3.50 7.83 22.09
N ALA A 262 4.76 7.37 22.08
CA ALA A 262 5.63 7.33 23.27
C ALA A 262 6.17 8.71 23.70
N ALA A 263 6.35 9.64 22.75
CA ALA A 263 7.02 10.95 22.99
C ALA A 263 6.24 12.14 22.40
N GLY A 264 4.91 12.02 22.36
CA GLY A 264 4.04 12.98 21.69
C GLY A 264 4.05 12.83 20.15
N ARG A 265 3.17 13.58 19.49
CA ARG A 265 2.97 13.51 18.05
C ARG A 265 2.57 14.85 17.43
N PRO A 266 2.70 15.01 16.11
CA PRO A 266 2.12 16.12 15.38
C PRO A 266 0.58 16.11 15.49
N ALA A 267 -0.02 17.29 15.39
CA ALA A 267 -1.47 17.44 15.36
C ALA A 267 -2.04 17.14 13.95
N TRP A 268 -1.74 15.95 13.38
CA TRP A 268 -2.13 15.56 12.03
C TRP A 268 -3.65 15.57 11.80
N GLU A 269 -4.44 15.45 12.86
CA GLU A 269 -5.90 15.58 12.79
C GLU A 269 -6.36 16.94 12.29
N THR A 270 -5.56 18.00 12.50
CA THR A 270 -5.89 19.35 11.99
C THR A 270 -5.75 19.48 10.47
N VAL A 271 -5.07 18.53 9.83
CA VAL A 271 -4.85 18.47 8.38
C VAL A 271 -5.48 17.24 7.73
N GLY A 272 -6.37 16.54 8.46
CA GLY A 272 -7.24 15.52 7.90
C GLY A 272 -6.92 14.06 8.25
N ALA A 273 -5.88 13.78 9.06
CA ALA A 273 -5.70 12.44 9.60
C ALA A 273 -6.78 12.12 10.65
N GLN A 274 -7.17 10.87 10.75
CA GLN A 274 -8.15 10.39 11.72
C GLN A 274 -7.42 9.66 12.85
N MET A 275 -7.56 10.15 14.09
CA MET A 275 -7.02 9.47 15.26
C MET A 275 -8.05 8.51 15.82
N THR A 276 -7.63 7.30 16.18
CA THR A 276 -8.50 6.24 16.71
C THR A 276 -7.79 5.43 17.79
N ASP A 277 -8.57 4.66 18.55
CA ASP A 277 -8.03 3.66 19.47
C ASP A 277 -7.81 2.30 18.76
N ASP A 278 -8.46 2.07 17.61
CA ASP A 278 -8.37 0.83 16.83
C ASP A 278 -8.63 1.08 15.35
N VAL A 279 -7.68 0.71 14.49
CA VAL A 279 -7.80 0.86 13.03
C VAL A 279 -8.53 -0.29 12.35
N THR A 280 -8.80 -1.40 13.05
CA THR A 280 -9.26 -2.68 12.47
C THR A 280 -10.50 -2.51 11.59
N ALA A 281 -11.48 -1.72 12.04
CA ALA A 281 -12.70 -1.50 11.25
C ALA A 281 -12.43 -0.77 9.93
N PHE A 282 -11.51 0.21 9.93
CA PHE A 282 -11.11 0.95 8.73
C PHE A 282 -10.30 0.09 7.76
N GLU A 283 -9.38 -0.74 8.29
CA GLU A 283 -8.62 -1.71 7.49
C GLU A 283 -9.57 -2.70 6.80
N ASN A 284 -10.49 -3.31 7.55
CA ASN A 284 -11.46 -4.26 7.02
C ASN A 284 -12.34 -3.64 5.94
N MET A 285 -12.82 -2.41 6.14
CA MET A 285 -13.59 -1.66 5.14
C MET A 285 -12.77 -1.46 3.86
N LYS A 286 -11.55 -0.96 3.98
CA LYS A 286 -10.67 -0.72 2.83
C LYS A 286 -10.33 -2.03 2.10
N LEU A 287 -9.88 -3.06 2.82
CA LEU A 287 -9.49 -4.35 2.21
C LEU A 287 -10.65 -5.00 1.48
N SER A 288 -11.83 -4.98 2.08
CA SER A 288 -13.02 -5.66 1.56
C SER A 288 -13.71 -4.89 0.44
N LEU A 289 -13.79 -3.55 0.52
CA LEU A 289 -14.47 -2.75 -0.49
C LEU A 289 -13.52 -2.24 -1.58
N LEU A 290 -12.37 -1.63 -1.24
CA LEU A 290 -11.44 -1.11 -2.23
C LEU A 290 -10.60 -2.23 -2.86
N ASN A 291 -9.82 -2.95 -2.04
CA ASN A 291 -8.83 -3.89 -2.56
C ASN A 291 -9.49 -5.11 -3.23
N ALA A 292 -10.57 -5.66 -2.62
CA ALA A 292 -11.30 -6.76 -3.23
C ALA A 292 -11.99 -6.34 -4.54
N SER A 293 -12.54 -5.13 -4.63
CA SER A 293 -13.13 -4.61 -5.87
C SER A 293 -12.09 -4.38 -6.98
N HIS A 294 -10.88 -3.92 -6.64
CA HIS A 294 -9.77 -3.89 -7.59
C HIS A 294 -9.44 -5.29 -8.13
N THR A 295 -9.38 -6.29 -7.25
CA THR A 295 -9.15 -7.68 -7.65
C THR A 295 -10.31 -8.19 -8.51
N LEU A 296 -11.57 -7.87 -8.15
CA LEU A 296 -12.77 -8.28 -8.86
C LEU A 296 -12.78 -7.76 -10.32
N LEU A 297 -12.50 -6.47 -10.51
CA LEU A 297 -12.56 -5.86 -11.84
C LEU A 297 -11.38 -6.24 -12.72
N SER A 298 -10.22 -6.60 -12.14
CA SER A 298 -8.95 -6.70 -12.88
C SER A 298 -8.95 -7.77 -13.96
N TYR A 299 -9.22 -9.02 -13.60
CA TYR A 299 -9.13 -10.13 -14.54
C TYR A 299 -10.19 -10.08 -15.66
N PRO A 300 -11.49 -9.84 -15.37
CA PRO A 300 -12.48 -9.68 -16.42
C PRO A 300 -12.16 -8.52 -17.38
N SER A 301 -11.72 -7.39 -16.83
CA SER A 301 -11.37 -6.22 -17.64
C SER A 301 -10.15 -6.48 -18.51
N PHE A 302 -9.12 -7.15 -17.98
CA PHE A 302 -7.93 -7.50 -18.74
C PHE A 302 -8.25 -8.48 -19.87
N LEU A 303 -9.02 -9.53 -19.58
CA LEU A 303 -9.43 -10.54 -20.56
C LEU A 303 -10.28 -9.94 -21.69
N TYR A 304 -11.12 -8.95 -21.40
CA TYR A 304 -11.89 -8.26 -22.45
C TYR A 304 -11.04 -7.31 -23.31
N GLY A 305 -9.85 -6.93 -22.85
CA GLY A 305 -8.94 -6.05 -23.59
C GLY A 305 -8.72 -4.67 -22.96
N TYR A 306 -9.33 -4.37 -21.81
CA TYR A 306 -9.01 -3.13 -21.10
C TYR A 306 -7.61 -3.19 -20.51
N ARG A 307 -6.87 -2.09 -20.65
CA ARG A 307 -5.52 -1.94 -20.07
C ARG A 307 -5.45 -0.83 -19.02
N LYS A 308 -6.50 -0.01 -18.93
CA LYS A 308 -6.64 1.10 -17.98
C LYS A 308 -7.87 0.88 -17.11
N VAL A 309 -7.73 1.13 -15.79
CA VAL A 309 -8.82 0.95 -14.82
C VAL A 309 -9.96 1.91 -15.10
N ASP A 310 -9.65 3.17 -15.38
CA ASP A 310 -10.66 4.17 -15.72
C ASP A 310 -11.43 3.80 -16.98
N ALA A 311 -10.77 3.27 -17.99
CA ALA A 311 -11.44 2.82 -19.22
C ALA A 311 -12.41 1.66 -18.92
N ALA A 312 -12.01 0.70 -18.08
CA ALA A 312 -12.89 -0.39 -17.64
C ALA A 312 -14.09 0.14 -16.85
N MET A 313 -13.89 1.05 -15.92
CA MET A 313 -14.96 1.62 -15.09
C MET A 313 -15.92 2.55 -15.84
N HIS A 314 -15.56 3.03 -17.04
CA HIS A 314 -16.50 3.73 -17.93
C HIS A 314 -17.36 2.79 -18.79
N ASP A 315 -17.10 1.48 -18.75
CA ASP A 315 -18.02 0.47 -19.25
C ASP A 315 -19.09 0.20 -18.19
N GLU A 316 -20.35 0.47 -18.51
CA GLU A 316 -21.49 0.34 -17.59
C GLU A 316 -21.63 -1.07 -17.00
N ARG A 317 -21.19 -2.10 -17.73
CA ARG A 317 -21.23 -3.50 -17.28
C ARG A 317 -20.23 -3.73 -16.15
N ILE A 318 -18.99 -3.28 -16.32
CA ILE A 318 -17.95 -3.37 -15.28
C ILE A 318 -18.33 -2.52 -14.07
N ALA A 319 -18.77 -1.29 -14.28
CA ALA A 319 -19.20 -0.41 -13.19
C ALA A 319 -20.34 -1.02 -12.37
N LYS A 320 -21.37 -1.58 -13.05
CA LYS A 320 -22.49 -2.27 -12.42
C LYS A 320 -22.03 -3.52 -11.66
N PHE A 321 -21.14 -4.31 -12.24
CA PHE A 321 -20.58 -5.50 -11.62
C PHE A 321 -19.85 -5.17 -10.32
N VAL A 322 -18.96 -4.19 -10.35
CA VAL A 322 -18.22 -3.71 -9.18
C VAL A 322 -19.18 -3.18 -8.10
N ARG A 323 -20.17 -2.38 -8.51
CA ARG A 323 -21.15 -1.83 -7.57
C ARG A 323 -22.00 -2.91 -6.91
N GLN A 324 -22.51 -3.87 -7.68
CA GLN A 324 -23.29 -5.00 -7.15
C GLN A 324 -22.48 -5.88 -6.20
N PHE A 325 -21.19 -6.11 -6.50
CA PHE A 325 -20.30 -6.82 -5.59
C PHE A 325 -20.19 -6.10 -4.25
N MET A 326 -19.93 -4.80 -4.26
CA MET A 326 -19.85 -4.02 -3.02
C MET A 326 -21.16 -4.07 -2.22
N ASP A 327 -22.32 -3.92 -2.88
CA ASP A 327 -23.62 -3.80 -2.23
C ASP A 327 -24.15 -5.14 -1.71
N ILE A 328 -24.04 -6.19 -2.54
CA ILE A 328 -24.72 -7.46 -2.31
C ILE A 328 -23.80 -8.47 -1.63
N ASP A 329 -22.54 -8.53 -2.09
CA ASP A 329 -21.63 -9.58 -1.63
C ASP A 329 -20.78 -9.12 -0.42
N ILE A 330 -20.36 -7.85 -0.37
CA ILE A 330 -19.40 -7.39 0.65
C ILE A 330 -20.06 -6.66 1.82
N THR A 331 -20.91 -5.67 1.55
CA THR A 331 -21.48 -4.80 2.61
C THR A 331 -22.14 -5.58 3.77
N PRO A 332 -22.83 -6.72 3.55
CA PRO A 332 -23.41 -7.49 4.66
C PRO A 332 -22.39 -8.03 5.69
N TYR A 333 -21.11 -8.14 5.31
CA TYR A 333 -20.06 -8.74 6.13
C TYR A 333 -19.03 -7.73 6.66
N VAL A 334 -19.16 -6.47 6.28
CA VAL A 334 -18.24 -5.39 6.66
C VAL A 334 -18.98 -4.31 7.44
N PRO A 335 -18.89 -4.33 8.78
CA PRO A 335 -19.48 -3.28 9.58
C PRO A 335 -18.82 -1.93 9.28
N ALA A 336 -19.63 -0.87 9.22
CA ALA A 336 -19.11 0.48 9.04
C ALA A 336 -18.24 0.88 10.24
N PRO A 337 -17.06 1.46 10.00
CA PRO A 337 -16.35 2.16 11.06
C PRO A 337 -17.22 3.28 11.65
N LYS A 338 -16.94 3.64 12.90
CA LYS A 338 -17.66 4.73 13.57
C LYS A 338 -17.60 6.01 12.71
N ASP A 339 -18.72 6.70 12.62
CA ASP A 339 -18.88 7.96 11.88
C ASP A 339 -18.56 7.86 10.37
N THR A 340 -18.66 6.66 9.78
CA THR A 340 -18.41 6.42 8.35
C THR A 340 -19.70 6.10 7.61
N ASP A 341 -19.97 6.85 6.53
CA ASP A 341 -21.03 6.56 5.57
C ASP A 341 -20.51 5.58 4.50
N LEU A 342 -20.89 4.30 4.61
CA LEU A 342 -20.48 3.25 3.65
C LEU A 342 -21.03 3.50 2.25
N GLU A 343 -22.21 4.11 2.13
CA GLU A 343 -22.80 4.40 0.81
C GLU A 343 -21.97 5.46 0.08
N LEU A 344 -21.64 6.54 0.77
CA LEU A 344 -20.75 7.58 0.25
C LEU A 344 -19.36 7.01 -0.05
N TYR A 345 -18.83 6.12 0.80
CA TYR A 345 -17.54 5.49 0.58
C TYR A 345 -17.53 4.64 -0.71
N LYS A 346 -18.55 3.79 -0.94
CA LYS A 346 -18.68 2.98 -2.16
C LYS A 346 -18.83 3.84 -3.42
N GLN A 347 -19.63 4.91 -3.34
CA GLN A 347 -19.74 5.86 -4.44
C GLN A 347 -18.37 6.48 -4.76
N THR A 348 -17.68 6.96 -3.74
CA THR A 348 -16.34 7.54 -3.86
C THR A 348 -15.35 6.53 -4.49
N LEU A 349 -15.42 5.25 -4.13
CA LEU A 349 -14.58 4.21 -4.75
C LEU A 349 -14.83 4.09 -6.26
N CYS A 350 -16.09 4.06 -6.69
CA CYS A 350 -16.42 4.00 -8.12
C CYS A 350 -15.88 5.23 -8.88
N GLU A 351 -15.99 6.42 -8.29
CA GLU A 351 -15.47 7.67 -8.87
C GLU A 351 -13.93 7.65 -8.94
N ARG A 352 -13.24 7.15 -7.90
CA ARG A 352 -11.78 7.00 -7.85
C ARG A 352 -11.28 6.04 -8.94
N PHE A 353 -11.92 4.90 -9.09
CA PHE A 353 -11.58 3.93 -10.13
C PHE A 353 -11.80 4.47 -11.55
N GLY A 354 -12.81 5.33 -11.73
CA GLY A 354 -13.09 6.02 -12.98
C GLY A 354 -12.22 7.26 -13.25
N ASN A 355 -11.28 7.61 -12.38
CA ASN A 355 -10.48 8.83 -12.54
C ASN A 355 -9.48 8.72 -13.70
N ARG A 356 -9.79 9.42 -14.81
CA ARG A 356 -8.98 9.43 -16.04
C ARG A 356 -7.62 10.10 -15.89
N THR A 357 -7.47 10.98 -14.92
CA THR A 357 -6.21 11.72 -14.71
C THR A 357 -5.17 10.88 -13.98
N VAL A 358 -5.59 9.95 -13.13
CA VAL A 358 -4.72 8.94 -12.49
C VAL A 358 -4.42 7.79 -13.45
N SER A 359 -5.44 7.29 -14.14
CA SER A 359 -5.35 6.29 -15.22
C SER A 359 -4.46 5.08 -14.88
N ASP A 360 -4.79 4.40 -13.78
CA ASP A 360 -4.04 3.24 -13.29
C ASP A 360 -4.10 2.04 -14.26
N GLN A 361 -3.09 1.16 -14.20
CA GLN A 361 -2.95 0.03 -15.10
C GLN A 361 -3.68 -1.20 -14.57
N VAL A 362 -4.54 -1.82 -15.39
CA VAL A 362 -5.21 -3.10 -15.06
C VAL A 362 -4.17 -4.21 -14.81
N ALA A 363 -3.08 -4.25 -15.60
CA ALA A 363 -2.01 -5.23 -15.40
C ALA A 363 -1.36 -5.17 -14.01
N ARG A 364 -1.25 -3.97 -13.40
CA ARG A 364 -0.78 -3.82 -12.02
C ARG A 364 -1.72 -4.48 -11.03
N LEU A 365 -3.01 -4.43 -11.28
CA LEU A 365 -4.02 -5.08 -10.43
C LEU A 365 -4.01 -6.60 -10.61
N CYS A 366 -3.73 -7.11 -11.82
CA CYS A 366 -3.62 -8.55 -12.10
C CYS A 366 -2.34 -9.17 -11.55
N PHE A 367 -1.29 -8.37 -11.38
CA PHE A 367 -0.01 -8.85 -10.84
C PHE A 367 -0.18 -9.39 -9.41
N ASP A 368 0.51 -10.50 -9.10
CA ASP A 368 0.58 -11.13 -7.77
C ASP A 368 -0.79 -11.49 -7.13
N GLY A 369 -1.72 -11.99 -7.92
CA GLY A 369 -3.05 -12.41 -7.44
C GLY A 369 -2.98 -13.41 -6.29
N ALA A 370 -2.04 -14.35 -6.35
CA ALA A 370 -1.84 -15.36 -5.30
C ALA A 370 -1.56 -14.74 -3.91
N SER A 371 -1.02 -13.52 -3.84
CA SER A 371 -0.83 -12.80 -2.58
C SER A 371 -2.07 -11.99 -2.16
N LYS A 372 -2.91 -11.61 -3.11
CA LYS A 372 -4.07 -10.73 -2.90
C LYS A 372 -5.31 -11.47 -2.45
N PHE A 373 -5.60 -12.62 -3.08
CA PHE A 373 -6.81 -13.40 -2.75
C PHE A 373 -6.92 -13.76 -1.26
N PRO A 374 -5.86 -14.27 -0.58
CA PRO A 374 -5.93 -14.60 0.83
C PRO A 374 -6.28 -13.42 1.74
N VAL A 375 -5.89 -12.20 1.34
CA VAL A 375 -6.05 -11.00 2.17
C VAL A 375 -7.33 -10.24 1.83
N TYR A 376 -7.70 -10.16 0.55
CA TYR A 376 -8.79 -9.27 0.11
C TYR A 376 -10.11 -10.01 -0.16
N VAL A 377 -10.04 -11.26 -0.63
CA VAL A 377 -11.22 -12.00 -1.11
C VAL A 377 -11.64 -13.09 -0.13
N MET A 378 -10.70 -13.96 0.25
CA MET A 378 -10.99 -15.14 1.07
C MET A 378 -11.67 -14.85 2.40
N PRO A 379 -11.29 -13.82 3.20
CA PRO A 379 -11.90 -13.58 4.51
C PRO A 379 -13.41 -13.30 4.46
N ASN A 380 -13.89 -12.66 3.39
CA ASN A 380 -15.32 -12.45 3.20
C ASN A 380 -16.00 -13.63 2.50
N LEU A 381 -15.32 -14.28 1.55
CA LEU A 381 -15.85 -15.49 0.89
C LEU A 381 -16.15 -16.61 1.91
N GLU A 382 -15.30 -16.80 2.91
CA GLU A 382 -15.52 -17.76 4.00
C GLU A 382 -16.83 -17.50 4.76
N LYS A 383 -17.12 -16.24 5.04
CA LYS A 383 -18.38 -15.82 5.67
C LYS A 383 -19.57 -16.05 4.74
N MET A 384 -19.44 -15.70 3.45
CA MET A 384 -20.49 -15.84 2.44
C MET A 384 -20.89 -17.30 2.19
N ILE A 385 -19.93 -18.22 2.21
CA ILE A 385 -20.18 -19.66 2.03
C ILE A 385 -21.14 -20.18 3.10
N GLY A 386 -21.05 -19.66 4.34
CA GLY A 386 -21.94 -20.03 5.43
C GLY A 386 -23.38 -19.57 5.28
N ASP A 387 -23.68 -18.63 4.37
CA ASP A 387 -25.01 -17.98 4.26
C ASP A 387 -25.96 -18.64 3.25
N ASP A 388 -25.58 -19.76 2.66
CA ASP A 388 -26.38 -20.52 1.68
C ASP A 388 -26.94 -19.68 0.50
N LYS A 389 -26.24 -18.60 0.12
CA LYS A 389 -26.54 -17.77 -1.06
C LYS A 389 -25.72 -18.22 -2.25
N GLU A 390 -26.26 -18.06 -3.47
CA GLU A 390 -25.49 -18.29 -4.68
C GLU A 390 -24.43 -17.18 -4.87
N LEU A 391 -23.16 -17.55 -4.95
CA LEU A 391 -22.01 -16.64 -4.96
C LEU A 391 -21.52 -16.36 -6.40
N ILE A 392 -22.45 -15.97 -7.28
CA ILE A 392 -22.21 -15.91 -8.71
C ILE A 392 -21.11 -14.93 -9.13
N ARG A 393 -21.04 -13.74 -8.50
CA ARG A 393 -20.03 -12.71 -8.84
C ARG A 393 -18.63 -13.11 -8.39
N VAL A 394 -18.51 -13.68 -7.18
CA VAL A 394 -17.21 -14.17 -6.69
C VAL A 394 -16.78 -15.41 -7.47
N ALA A 395 -17.70 -16.31 -7.79
CA ALA A 395 -17.45 -17.47 -8.64
C ALA A 395 -16.95 -17.05 -10.04
N TYR A 396 -17.54 -16.00 -10.61
CA TYR A 396 -17.08 -15.43 -11.89
C TYR A 396 -15.66 -14.84 -11.78
N LEU A 397 -15.33 -14.15 -10.68
CA LEU A 397 -13.96 -13.69 -10.43
C LEU A 397 -12.96 -14.85 -10.46
N PHE A 398 -13.25 -15.95 -9.75
CA PHE A 398 -12.35 -17.12 -9.71
C PHE A 398 -12.24 -17.81 -11.10
N ALA A 399 -13.33 -17.89 -11.84
CA ALA A 399 -13.30 -18.42 -13.20
C ALA A 399 -12.47 -17.53 -14.15
N ALA A 400 -12.59 -16.20 -14.05
CA ALA A 400 -11.80 -15.27 -14.83
C ALA A 400 -10.30 -15.34 -14.44
N TYR A 401 -9.98 -15.44 -13.14
CA TYR A 401 -8.59 -15.62 -12.67
C TYR A 401 -8.00 -16.93 -13.18
N ARG A 402 -8.77 -18.05 -13.14
CA ARG A 402 -8.35 -19.31 -13.74
C ARG A 402 -8.08 -19.17 -15.23
N HIS A 403 -8.97 -18.53 -15.98
CA HIS A 403 -8.80 -18.32 -17.41
C HIS A 403 -7.53 -17.51 -17.72
N TYR A 404 -7.31 -16.42 -16.99
CA TYR A 404 -6.12 -15.59 -17.07
C TYR A 404 -4.82 -16.38 -16.84
N LEU A 405 -4.78 -17.20 -15.76
CA LEU A 405 -3.59 -17.99 -15.40
C LEU A 405 -3.35 -19.19 -16.32
N LYS A 406 -4.40 -19.79 -16.88
CA LYS A 406 -4.27 -21.03 -17.66
C LYS A 406 -4.03 -20.79 -19.15
N TYR A 407 -4.75 -19.84 -19.76
CA TYR A 407 -4.77 -19.73 -21.22
C TYR A 407 -3.88 -18.64 -21.78
N HIS A 408 -3.50 -17.65 -21.00
CA HIS A 408 -2.63 -16.56 -21.40
C HIS A 408 -3.08 -15.82 -22.69
N THR A 409 -4.39 -15.81 -22.95
CA THR A 409 -4.99 -15.25 -24.14
C THR A 409 -6.26 -14.50 -23.76
N ASP A 410 -6.42 -13.29 -24.25
CA ASP A 410 -7.63 -12.48 -24.01
C ASP A 410 -8.76 -12.81 -25.02
N ASP A 411 -9.94 -12.20 -24.81
CA ASP A 411 -11.14 -12.41 -25.64
C ASP A 411 -10.93 -11.96 -27.11
N ASN A 412 -9.88 -11.16 -27.40
CA ASN A 412 -9.52 -10.73 -28.75
C ASN A 412 -8.50 -11.68 -29.40
N GLY A 413 -8.03 -12.70 -28.69
CA GLY A 413 -7.02 -13.64 -29.14
C GLY A 413 -5.58 -13.13 -28.99
N GLU A 414 -5.37 -12.01 -28.27
CA GLU A 414 -4.04 -11.51 -27.98
C GLU A 414 -3.42 -12.30 -26.82
N GLN A 415 -2.19 -12.77 -27.04
CA GLN A 415 -1.42 -13.46 -26.00
C GLN A 415 -0.76 -12.45 -25.05
N PHE A 416 -0.64 -12.84 -23.78
CA PHE A 416 0.00 -12.04 -22.75
C PHE A 416 0.83 -12.90 -21.81
N GLU A 417 1.81 -12.27 -21.16
CA GLU A 417 2.58 -12.91 -20.11
C GLU A 417 1.91 -12.71 -18.75
N VAL A 418 1.94 -13.78 -17.94
CA VAL A 418 1.45 -13.77 -16.57
C VAL A 418 2.63 -13.65 -15.62
N ALA A 419 2.54 -12.71 -14.69
CA ALA A 419 3.53 -12.54 -13.63
C ALA A 419 2.85 -12.69 -12.27
N ASP A 420 2.96 -13.88 -11.67
CA ASP A 420 2.55 -14.14 -10.29
C ASP A 420 3.66 -14.92 -9.57
N PRO A 421 4.61 -14.20 -8.92
CA PRO A 421 5.80 -14.82 -8.32
C PRO A 421 5.50 -15.65 -7.07
N TRP A 422 4.26 -15.65 -6.60
CA TRP A 422 3.84 -16.34 -5.38
C TRP A 422 3.20 -17.69 -5.62
N LEU A 423 2.95 -18.06 -6.88
CA LEU A 423 2.49 -19.39 -7.25
C LEU A 423 3.62 -20.41 -7.13
N THR A 424 3.34 -21.51 -6.47
CA THR A 424 4.30 -22.62 -6.32
C THR A 424 4.32 -23.53 -7.54
N VAL A 425 5.30 -24.40 -7.64
CA VAL A 425 5.35 -25.44 -8.69
C VAL A 425 4.11 -26.34 -8.66
N ASP A 426 3.57 -26.63 -7.47
CA ASP A 426 2.36 -27.45 -7.35
C ASP A 426 1.12 -26.66 -7.75
N ASP A 427 1.06 -25.34 -7.49
CA ASP A 427 -0.02 -24.50 -7.99
C ASP A 427 -0.05 -24.49 -9.52
N HIS A 428 1.10 -24.41 -10.19
CA HIS A 428 1.15 -24.47 -11.66
C HIS A 428 0.59 -25.78 -12.21
N LYS A 429 0.84 -26.94 -11.55
CA LYS A 429 0.24 -28.22 -11.96
C LYS A 429 -1.29 -28.21 -11.86
N LEU A 430 -1.83 -27.56 -10.80
CA LEU A 430 -3.27 -27.43 -10.59
C LEU A 430 -3.92 -26.45 -11.61
N ILE A 431 -3.21 -25.39 -12.00
CA ILE A 431 -3.64 -24.44 -13.03
C ILE A 431 -3.71 -25.14 -14.39
N ASP A 432 -2.72 -25.96 -14.71
CA ASP A 432 -2.64 -26.70 -15.99
C ASP A 432 -3.64 -27.86 -16.09
N SER A 433 -4.22 -28.29 -14.97
CA SER A 433 -5.22 -29.36 -14.94
C SER A 433 -6.46 -29.03 -15.78
N ASP A 434 -6.97 -30.02 -16.52
CA ASP A 434 -8.23 -29.88 -17.27
C ASP A 434 -9.47 -29.95 -16.37
N GLU A 435 -9.32 -30.47 -15.13
CA GLU A 435 -10.38 -30.50 -14.14
C GLU A 435 -10.52 -29.12 -13.47
N PRO A 436 -11.63 -28.38 -13.69
CA PRO A 436 -11.76 -27.02 -13.16
C PRO A 436 -11.68 -26.92 -11.63
N LEU A 437 -12.13 -27.97 -10.92
CA LEU A 437 -12.12 -27.97 -9.45
C LEU A 437 -10.71 -28.03 -8.84
N ASP A 438 -9.72 -28.52 -9.61
CA ASP A 438 -8.32 -28.53 -9.14
C ASP A 438 -7.80 -27.11 -8.87
N PHE A 439 -8.26 -26.13 -9.65
CA PHE A 439 -7.92 -24.73 -9.45
C PHE A 439 -8.31 -24.21 -8.05
N LEU A 440 -9.40 -24.71 -7.50
CA LEU A 440 -9.87 -24.31 -6.17
C LEU A 440 -8.99 -24.86 -5.03
N ALA A 441 -8.03 -25.74 -5.33
CA ALA A 441 -7.06 -26.26 -4.37
C ALA A 441 -5.72 -25.51 -4.36
N LEU A 442 -5.58 -24.41 -5.10
CA LEU A 442 -4.37 -23.58 -5.12
C LEU A 442 -4.01 -23.11 -3.69
N SER A 443 -2.71 -22.94 -3.47
CA SER A 443 -2.20 -22.53 -2.16
C SER A 443 -2.81 -21.25 -1.61
N PRO A 444 -3.18 -20.23 -2.42
CA PRO A 444 -3.85 -19.02 -1.94
C PRO A 444 -5.25 -19.24 -1.36
N PHE A 445 -5.89 -20.39 -1.65
CA PHE A 445 -7.29 -20.65 -1.26
C PHE A 445 -7.41 -21.66 -0.11
N ARG A 446 -6.29 -22.14 0.44
CA ARG A 446 -6.26 -23.25 1.41
C ARG A 446 -6.89 -22.97 2.77
N SER A 447 -7.20 -21.71 3.08
CA SER A 447 -7.89 -21.35 4.33
C SER A 447 -9.29 -21.99 4.43
N THR A 448 -9.90 -22.33 3.29
CA THR A 448 -11.24 -22.93 3.21
C THR A 448 -11.29 -24.00 2.13
N ASP A 449 -11.96 -25.13 2.38
CA ASP A 449 -12.21 -26.11 1.30
C ASP A 449 -13.32 -25.62 0.38
N LEU A 450 -12.93 -24.83 -0.61
CA LEU A 450 -13.85 -24.27 -1.60
C LEU A 450 -14.58 -25.35 -2.43
N ARG A 451 -13.98 -26.54 -2.59
CA ARG A 451 -14.57 -27.62 -3.37
C ARG A 451 -15.79 -28.24 -2.69
N ALA A 452 -15.85 -28.17 -1.36
CA ALA A 452 -16.99 -28.62 -0.59
C ALA A 452 -18.17 -27.62 -0.58
N ALA A 453 -17.96 -26.36 -0.97
CA ALA A 453 -18.96 -25.30 -0.93
C ALA A 453 -19.84 -25.30 -2.19
N HIS A 454 -20.99 -26.00 -2.16
CA HIS A 454 -21.86 -26.15 -3.33
C HIS A 454 -22.43 -24.83 -3.87
N ASN A 455 -22.76 -23.87 -2.99
CA ASN A 455 -23.23 -22.53 -3.34
C ASN A 455 -22.17 -21.68 -4.06
N PHE A 456 -20.92 -22.11 -4.04
CA PHE A 456 -19.81 -21.51 -4.77
C PHE A 456 -19.36 -22.36 -5.97
N THR A 457 -19.17 -23.67 -5.80
CA THR A 457 -18.64 -24.54 -6.87
C THR A 457 -19.57 -24.66 -8.06
N GLN A 458 -20.89 -24.72 -7.85
CA GLN A 458 -21.84 -24.82 -8.96
C GLN A 458 -21.83 -23.57 -9.85
N PRO A 459 -21.96 -22.33 -9.35
CA PRO A 459 -21.77 -21.16 -10.19
C PRO A 459 -20.35 -21.05 -10.78
N TYR A 460 -19.29 -21.45 -10.04
CA TYR A 460 -17.93 -21.44 -10.57
C TYR A 460 -17.77 -22.30 -11.84
N LEU A 461 -18.26 -23.55 -11.81
CA LEU A 461 -18.19 -24.44 -12.98
C LEU A 461 -18.97 -23.88 -14.18
N ARG A 462 -20.15 -23.28 -13.95
CA ARG A 462 -20.91 -22.60 -15.01
C ARG A 462 -20.12 -21.42 -15.60
N MET A 463 -19.45 -20.63 -14.76
CA MET A 463 -18.67 -19.49 -15.23
C MET A 463 -17.42 -19.91 -15.99
N VAL A 464 -16.73 -20.97 -15.56
CA VAL A 464 -15.57 -21.53 -16.29
C VAL A 464 -15.98 -21.94 -17.71
N GLU A 465 -17.08 -22.68 -17.85
CA GLU A 465 -17.57 -23.11 -19.17
C GLU A 465 -18.05 -21.92 -20.01
N SER A 466 -18.74 -20.96 -19.41
CA SER A 466 -19.24 -19.78 -20.12
C SER A 466 -18.08 -18.89 -20.62
N ILE A 467 -17.08 -18.61 -19.80
CA ILE A 467 -15.90 -17.82 -20.23
C ILE A 467 -15.16 -18.53 -21.36
N LYS A 468 -14.97 -19.85 -21.25
CA LYS A 468 -14.31 -20.64 -22.29
C LYS A 468 -15.03 -20.61 -23.63
N SER A 469 -16.36 -20.61 -23.62
CA SER A 469 -17.17 -20.68 -24.83
C SER A 469 -17.57 -19.34 -25.43
N LYS A 470 -17.71 -18.30 -24.60
CA LYS A 470 -18.29 -17.01 -25.00
C LYS A 470 -17.39 -15.81 -24.74
N GLY A 471 -16.30 -16.00 -23.96
CA GLY A 471 -15.44 -14.93 -23.47
C GLY A 471 -15.93 -14.30 -22.16
N ALA A 472 -15.04 -13.53 -21.54
CA ALA A 472 -15.27 -12.95 -20.21
C ALA A 472 -16.46 -11.96 -20.20
N MET A 473 -16.51 -11.02 -21.14
CA MET A 473 -17.53 -9.97 -21.12
C MET A 473 -18.95 -10.49 -21.38
N LYS A 474 -19.12 -11.41 -22.31
CA LYS A 474 -20.44 -12.00 -22.55
C LYS A 474 -20.94 -12.81 -21.36
N THR A 475 -20.02 -13.49 -20.68
CA THR A 475 -20.34 -14.18 -19.42
C THR A 475 -20.77 -13.19 -18.34
N LEU A 476 -20.09 -12.04 -18.24
CA LEU A 476 -20.48 -10.98 -17.31
C LEU A 476 -21.88 -10.44 -17.59
N GLU A 477 -22.23 -10.19 -18.86
CA GLU A 477 -23.56 -9.72 -19.26
C GLU A 477 -24.69 -10.65 -18.79
N GLU A 478 -24.44 -11.97 -18.74
CA GLU A 478 -25.44 -12.97 -18.33
C GLU A 478 -25.68 -13.01 -16.80
N ILE A 479 -24.78 -12.43 -16.00
CA ILE A 479 -24.90 -12.42 -14.54
C ILE A 479 -25.26 -11.06 -13.94
N LEU A 480 -25.36 -10.00 -14.77
CA LEU A 480 -25.76 -8.65 -14.40
C LEU A 480 -27.27 -8.46 -14.44
#